data_8c56cf432692929bf49629f8fc02fc19
#
_entry.id   8c56cf432692929bf49629f8fc02fc19
#
_cell.length_a   1.000
_cell.length_b   1.000
_cell.length_c   1.000
_cell.angle_alpha   90.00
_cell.angle_beta   90.00
_cell.angle_gamma   90.00
#
_symmetry.space_group_name_H-M   'P 1'
#
loop_
_entity.id
_entity.type
_entity.pdbx_description
1 polymer ?
#
loop_
_entity_poly.entity_id
_entity_poly.type
_entity_poly.pdbx_seq_one_letter_code
_entity_poly.pdbx_strand_id
1 'polypeptide(L)'
;RVLAAFAAQAAVVLDRRRLREEADLARALAEGNRIRTALLAAVSHDLRTPLAGIKAAVSSLRSEDVEWSEEDRAELLEGIEEGADRLDHLVGNLLDMSRLQTGTVTPLIREIDLDEVAPMALGGVPEGSVVLDVPETLPMVDVDPGLLERAMANLVENAVKYSPPDASVLVAASTLGDRVEVRVVDRGPGVPDEAKDRIFEPFQRHGDAPRGAGVGLGLAVARGFAEAMGGTLNAEDTPGGGLTMVLTLRAAGTRPEPVLPAEEPLAEPERQAS
;
A
#
# COMPACT_ATOMS: atom_id res chain seq x y z
N ARG A 1 20.02 59.68 -7.49
CA ARG A 1 20.90 58.66 -8.13
C ARG A 1 20.99 57.39 -7.28
N VAL A 2 21.16 57.48 -5.96
CA VAL A 2 21.27 56.33 -5.05
C VAL A 2 19.97 55.49 -5.05
N LEU A 3 18.81 56.17 -4.94
CA LEU A 3 17.49 55.47 -4.98
C LEU A 3 17.22 54.73 -6.28
N ALA A 4 17.68 55.25 -7.44
CA ALA A 4 17.52 54.58 -8.71
C ALA A 4 18.41 53.33 -8.81
N ALA A 5 19.62 53.37 -8.23
CA ALA A 5 20.49 52.20 -8.16
C ALA A 5 19.94 51.09 -7.27
N PHE A 6 19.37 51.47 -6.11
CA PHE A 6 18.67 50.54 -5.21
C PHE A 6 17.44 49.91 -5.87
N ALA A 7 16.64 50.69 -6.59
CA ALA A 7 15.46 50.17 -7.31
C ALA A 7 15.86 49.18 -8.42
N ALA A 8 16.92 49.50 -9.18
CA ALA A 8 17.43 48.61 -10.20
C ALA A 8 17.97 47.29 -9.62
N GLN A 9 18.68 47.37 -8.49
CA GLN A 9 19.22 46.19 -7.81
C GLN A 9 18.10 45.32 -7.18
N ALA A 10 17.08 45.95 -6.60
CA ALA A 10 15.88 45.26 -6.10
C ALA A 10 15.11 44.56 -7.22
N ALA A 11 14.94 45.21 -8.38
CA ALA A 11 14.30 44.60 -9.56
C ALA A 11 15.03 43.37 -10.06
N VAL A 12 16.36 43.39 -10.13
CA VAL A 12 17.18 42.24 -10.52
C VAL A 12 17.06 41.07 -9.52
N VAL A 13 17.00 41.39 -8.22
CA VAL A 13 16.83 40.35 -7.18
C VAL A 13 15.44 39.72 -7.26
N LEU A 14 14.39 40.51 -7.46
CA LEU A 14 13.00 40.04 -7.62
C LEU A 14 12.85 39.20 -8.89
N ASP A 15 13.44 39.63 -9.99
CA ASP A 15 13.40 38.88 -11.26
C ASP A 15 14.14 37.54 -11.17
N ARG A 16 15.31 37.52 -10.51
CA ARG A 16 16.03 36.28 -10.20
C ARG A 16 15.23 35.33 -9.31
N ARG A 17 14.52 35.86 -8.32
CA ARG A 17 13.69 35.05 -7.45
C ARG A 17 12.53 34.42 -8.22
N ARG A 18 11.84 35.22 -9.03
CA ARG A 18 10.75 34.76 -9.89
C ARG A 18 11.21 33.67 -10.87
N LEU A 19 12.33 33.88 -11.55
CA LEU A 19 12.89 32.90 -12.48
C LEU A 19 13.30 31.59 -11.79
N ARG A 20 13.77 31.67 -10.55
CA ARG A 20 14.05 30.47 -9.75
C ARG A 20 12.77 29.71 -9.38
N GLU A 21 11.75 30.42 -8.92
CA GLU A 21 10.44 29.81 -8.58
C GLU A 21 9.80 29.17 -9.82
N GLU A 22 9.86 29.81 -10.98
CA GLU A 22 9.38 29.25 -12.26
C GLU A 22 10.21 28.03 -12.70
N ALA A 23 11.52 28.07 -12.53
CA ALA A 23 12.40 26.94 -12.86
C ALA A 23 12.19 25.74 -11.91
N ASP A 24 11.97 25.98 -10.63
CA ASP A 24 11.72 24.94 -9.64
C ASP A 24 10.34 24.27 -9.88
N LEU A 25 9.32 25.06 -10.21
CA LEU A 25 8.02 24.55 -10.61
C LEU A 25 8.11 23.72 -11.90
N ALA A 26 8.82 24.22 -12.90
CA ALA A 26 9.01 23.50 -14.16
C ALA A 26 9.76 22.16 -13.96
N ARG A 27 10.76 22.12 -13.07
CA ARG A 27 11.48 20.88 -12.71
C ARG A 27 10.54 19.90 -12.00
N ALA A 28 9.75 20.36 -11.03
CA ALA A 28 8.79 19.52 -10.32
C ALA A 28 7.75 18.91 -11.28
N LEU A 29 7.22 19.70 -12.22
CA LEU A 29 6.30 19.24 -13.24
C LEU A 29 6.95 18.25 -14.23
N ALA A 30 8.19 18.49 -14.64
CA ALA A 30 8.93 17.60 -15.53
C ALA A 30 9.25 16.27 -14.86
N GLU A 31 9.64 16.28 -13.58
CA GLU A 31 9.88 15.06 -12.80
C GLU A 31 8.58 14.28 -12.57
N GLY A 32 7.48 14.95 -12.22
CA GLY A 32 6.16 14.33 -12.12
C GLY A 32 5.72 13.65 -13.44
N ASN A 33 5.95 14.31 -14.58
CA ASN A 33 5.63 13.74 -15.89
C ASN A 33 6.54 12.55 -16.24
N ARG A 34 7.83 12.62 -15.91
CA ARG A 34 8.79 11.53 -16.12
C ARG A 34 8.41 10.30 -15.32
N ILE A 35 8.10 10.49 -14.04
CA ILE A 35 7.59 9.43 -13.16
C ILE A 35 6.34 8.83 -13.78
N ARG A 36 5.34 9.64 -14.13
CA ARG A 36 4.08 9.16 -14.74
C ARG A 36 4.33 8.34 -16.03
N THR A 37 5.24 8.76 -16.88
CA THR A 37 5.56 8.03 -18.12
C THR A 37 6.25 6.70 -17.84
N ALA A 38 7.21 6.68 -16.91
CA ALA A 38 7.87 5.44 -16.47
C ALA A 38 6.86 4.45 -15.85
N LEU A 39 5.88 4.96 -15.07
CA LEU A 39 4.81 4.19 -14.47
C LEU A 39 3.93 3.52 -15.51
N LEU A 40 3.46 4.28 -16.51
CA LEU A 40 2.65 3.72 -17.60
C LEU A 40 3.40 2.64 -18.39
N ALA A 41 4.71 2.81 -18.56
CA ALA A 41 5.54 1.81 -19.22
C ALA A 41 5.69 0.53 -18.37
N ALA A 42 5.90 0.65 -17.07
CA ALA A 42 5.99 -0.49 -16.14
C ALA A 42 4.67 -1.26 -16.06
N VAL A 43 3.54 -0.55 -15.88
CA VAL A 43 2.19 -1.15 -15.90
C VAL A 43 1.94 -1.89 -17.21
N SER A 44 2.25 -1.26 -18.35
CA SER A 44 2.04 -1.86 -19.67
C SER A 44 2.86 -3.14 -19.86
N HIS A 45 4.09 -3.17 -19.35
CA HIS A 45 4.94 -4.35 -19.37
C HIS A 45 4.35 -5.49 -18.53
N ASP A 46 3.95 -5.18 -17.29
CA ASP A 46 3.48 -6.20 -16.32
C ASP A 46 2.07 -6.72 -16.66
N LEU A 47 1.24 -5.95 -17.37
CA LEU A 47 0.00 -6.43 -17.96
C LEU A 47 0.25 -7.31 -19.20
N ARG A 48 1.28 -7.02 -19.99
CA ARG A 48 1.56 -7.77 -21.23
C ARG A 48 2.05 -9.17 -20.96
N THR A 49 2.81 -9.39 -19.87
CA THR A 49 3.41 -10.70 -19.54
C THR A 49 2.36 -11.78 -19.28
N PRO A 50 1.40 -11.62 -18.35
CA PRO A 50 0.35 -12.61 -18.12
C PRO A 50 -0.57 -12.76 -19.35
N LEU A 51 -0.89 -11.65 -20.03
CA LEU A 51 -1.69 -11.70 -21.26
C LEU A 51 -1.01 -12.52 -22.37
N ALA A 52 0.30 -12.40 -22.51
CA ALA A 52 1.06 -13.21 -23.47
C ALA A 52 1.05 -14.71 -23.10
N GLY A 53 1.15 -15.04 -21.80
CA GLY A 53 1.03 -16.41 -21.30
C GLY A 53 -0.35 -17.01 -21.61
N ILE A 54 -1.42 -16.30 -21.26
CA ILE A 54 -2.81 -16.68 -21.57
C ILE A 54 -2.97 -16.93 -23.08
N LYS A 55 -2.51 -16.01 -23.92
CA LYS A 55 -2.61 -16.16 -25.38
C LYS A 55 -1.82 -17.36 -25.91
N ALA A 56 -0.63 -17.62 -25.36
CA ALA A 56 0.17 -18.79 -25.74
C ALA A 56 -0.54 -20.08 -25.36
N ALA A 57 -1.04 -20.21 -24.14
CA ALA A 57 -1.76 -21.38 -23.66
C ALA A 57 -3.04 -21.64 -24.48
N VAL A 58 -3.85 -20.59 -24.73
CA VAL A 58 -5.03 -20.69 -25.59
C VAL A 58 -4.67 -21.09 -27.03
N SER A 59 -3.56 -20.55 -27.58
CA SER A 59 -3.11 -20.93 -28.93
C SER A 59 -2.67 -22.39 -28.98
N SER A 60 -1.98 -22.87 -27.94
CA SER A 60 -1.57 -24.28 -27.80
C SER A 60 -2.76 -25.22 -27.73
N LEU A 61 -3.77 -24.91 -26.89
CA LEU A 61 -4.99 -25.67 -26.74
C LEU A 61 -5.84 -25.72 -28.03
N ARG A 62 -5.73 -24.72 -28.89
CA ARG A 62 -6.43 -24.64 -30.19
C ARG A 62 -5.66 -25.29 -31.34
N SER A 63 -4.43 -25.68 -31.15
CA SER A 63 -3.63 -26.35 -32.19
C SER A 63 -4.16 -27.76 -32.43
N GLU A 64 -4.50 -28.06 -33.67
CA GLU A 64 -4.93 -29.39 -34.09
C GLU A 64 -3.72 -30.31 -34.37
N ASP A 65 -2.51 -29.76 -34.41
CA ASP A 65 -1.28 -30.51 -34.73
C ASP A 65 -0.70 -31.27 -33.53
N VAL A 66 -1.26 -31.07 -32.32
CA VAL A 66 -0.76 -31.65 -31.07
C VAL A 66 -1.93 -32.29 -30.32
N GLU A 67 -1.81 -33.61 -30.05
CA GLU A 67 -2.68 -34.31 -29.11
C GLU A 67 -2.16 -34.10 -27.68
N TRP A 68 -2.83 -33.21 -26.92
CA TRP A 68 -2.52 -32.94 -25.53
C TRP A 68 -3.02 -34.05 -24.62
N SER A 69 -2.20 -34.51 -23.65
CA SER A 69 -2.69 -35.34 -22.56
C SER A 69 -3.70 -34.51 -21.68
N GLU A 70 -4.51 -35.20 -20.89
CA GLU A 70 -5.40 -34.55 -19.94
C GLU A 70 -4.60 -33.73 -18.90
N GLU A 71 -3.42 -34.19 -18.53
CA GLU A 71 -2.49 -33.50 -17.60
C GLU A 71 -1.95 -32.23 -18.22
N ASP A 72 -1.46 -32.26 -19.46
CA ASP A 72 -0.95 -31.07 -20.17
C ASP A 72 -2.06 -30.05 -20.41
N ARG A 73 -3.30 -30.52 -20.69
CA ARG A 73 -4.47 -29.63 -20.81
C ARG A 73 -4.80 -28.95 -19.49
N ALA A 74 -4.77 -29.67 -18.38
CA ALA A 74 -5.02 -29.15 -17.06
C ALA A 74 -3.97 -28.07 -16.69
N GLU A 75 -2.68 -28.34 -16.94
CA GLU A 75 -1.59 -27.39 -16.72
C GLU A 75 -1.76 -26.09 -17.56
N LEU A 76 -2.14 -26.22 -18.84
CA LEU A 76 -2.40 -25.06 -19.69
C LEU A 76 -3.61 -24.24 -19.23
N LEU A 77 -4.68 -24.89 -18.73
CA LEU A 77 -5.86 -24.22 -18.19
C LEU A 77 -5.54 -23.52 -16.87
N GLU A 78 -4.79 -24.17 -15.98
CA GLU A 78 -4.30 -23.57 -14.74
C GLU A 78 -3.45 -22.31 -15.02
N GLY A 79 -2.53 -22.38 -15.99
CA GLY A 79 -1.73 -21.20 -16.39
C GLY A 79 -2.57 -20.06 -17.00
N ILE A 80 -3.74 -20.36 -17.60
CA ILE A 80 -4.69 -19.34 -18.07
C ILE A 80 -5.37 -18.68 -16.86
N GLU A 81 -5.83 -19.47 -15.89
CA GLU A 81 -6.49 -19.02 -14.67
C GLU A 81 -5.55 -18.14 -13.84
N GLU A 82 -4.36 -18.64 -13.54
CA GLU A 82 -3.31 -17.83 -12.85
C GLU A 82 -2.99 -16.52 -13.56
N GLY A 83 -2.92 -16.56 -14.89
CA GLY A 83 -2.67 -15.37 -15.70
C GLY A 83 -3.82 -14.34 -15.64
N ALA A 84 -5.07 -14.82 -15.59
CA ALA A 84 -6.27 -13.98 -15.47
C ALA A 84 -6.37 -13.36 -14.07
N ASP A 85 -6.19 -14.15 -13.02
CA ASP A 85 -6.20 -13.69 -11.62
C ASP A 85 -5.14 -12.64 -11.37
N ARG A 86 -3.94 -12.85 -11.93
CA ARG A 86 -2.87 -11.88 -11.87
C ARG A 86 -3.21 -10.55 -12.56
N LEU A 87 -3.90 -10.59 -13.70
CA LEU A 87 -4.38 -9.39 -14.40
C LEU A 87 -5.42 -8.66 -13.56
N ASP A 88 -6.38 -9.38 -12.97
CA ASP A 88 -7.42 -8.81 -12.12
C ASP A 88 -6.81 -8.11 -10.91
N HIS A 89 -5.86 -8.77 -10.23
CA HIS A 89 -5.12 -8.18 -9.11
C HIS A 89 -4.36 -6.89 -9.51
N LEU A 90 -3.68 -6.89 -10.66
CA LEU A 90 -2.96 -5.70 -11.15
C LEU A 90 -3.90 -4.53 -11.44
N VAL A 91 -5.03 -4.81 -12.10
CA VAL A 91 -6.06 -3.80 -12.41
C VAL A 91 -6.70 -3.28 -11.11
N GLY A 92 -7.02 -4.17 -10.17
CA GLY A 92 -7.54 -3.82 -8.85
C GLY A 92 -6.62 -2.86 -8.11
N ASN A 93 -5.35 -3.19 -7.97
CA ASN A 93 -4.35 -2.34 -7.30
C ASN A 93 -4.16 -0.98 -8.00
N LEU A 94 -4.26 -0.93 -9.33
CA LEU A 94 -4.17 0.33 -10.09
C LEU A 94 -5.39 1.24 -9.83
N LEU A 95 -6.59 0.68 -9.81
CA LEU A 95 -7.82 1.41 -9.50
C LEU A 95 -7.81 1.92 -8.07
N ASP A 96 -7.35 1.12 -7.10
CA ASP A 96 -7.23 1.52 -5.71
C ASP A 96 -6.22 2.64 -5.51
N MET A 97 -5.05 2.52 -6.14
CA MET A 97 -4.06 3.58 -6.11
C MET A 97 -4.60 4.88 -6.70
N SER A 98 -5.38 4.79 -7.80
CA SER A 98 -6.05 5.95 -8.40
C SER A 98 -7.05 6.59 -7.43
N ARG A 99 -7.86 5.79 -6.72
CA ARG A 99 -8.83 6.28 -5.72
C ARG A 99 -8.14 6.93 -4.52
N LEU A 100 -7.04 6.34 -4.04
CA LEU A 100 -6.23 6.91 -2.96
C LEU A 100 -5.63 8.25 -3.36
N GLN A 101 -5.04 8.35 -4.55
CA GLN A 101 -4.44 9.60 -5.06
C GLN A 101 -5.44 10.73 -5.27
N THR A 102 -6.68 10.41 -5.64
CA THR A 102 -7.75 11.41 -5.82
C THR A 102 -8.48 11.74 -4.52
N GLY A 103 -8.15 11.09 -3.41
CA GLY A 103 -8.80 11.29 -2.11
C GLY A 103 -10.28 10.86 -2.12
N THR A 104 -10.68 9.98 -3.04
CA THR A 104 -12.07 9.52 -3.18
C THR A 104 -12.39 8.29 -2.35
N VAL A 105 -11.41 7.74 -1.64
CA VAL A 105 -11.63 6.63 -0.69
C VAL A 105 -12.36 7.17 0.53
N THR A 106 -13.59 6.72 0.73
CA THR A 106 -14.40 7.05 1.91
C THR A 106 -14.67 5.76 2.69
N PRO A 107 -13.90 5.47 3.75
CA PRO A 107 -14.06 4.23 4.52
C PRO A 107 -15.41 4.17 5.24
N LEU A 108 -16.04 3.03 5.23
CA LEU A 108 -17.23 2.71 6.04
C LEU A 108 -16.79 2.05 7.35
N ILE A 109 -16.31 2.87 8.28
CA ILE A 109 -15.77 2.38 9.57
C ILE A 109 -16.86 1.69 10.39
N ARG A 110 -16.55 0.45 10.83
CA ARG A 110 -17.37 -0.38 11.71
C ARG A 110 -16.47 -1.06 12.73
N GLU A 111 -17.06 -1.45 13.84
CA GLU A 111 -16.43 -2.35 14.82
C GLU A 111 -16.44 -3.77 14.27
N ILE A 112 -15.26 -4.36 14.09
CA ILE A 112 -15.07 -5.67 13.44
C ILE A 112 -14.12 -6.51 14.30
N ASP A 113 -14.40 -7.80 14.40
CA ASP A 113 -13.45 -8.78 14.92
C ASP A 113 -12.41 -9.14 13.84
N LEU A 114 -11.14 -9.15 14.23
CA LEU A 114 -10.05 -9.46 13.29
C LEU A 114 -10.05 -10.90 12.80
N ASP A 115 -10.57 -11.82 13.59
CA ASP A 115 -10.71 -13.24 13.25
C ASP A 115 -11.74 -13.47 12.12
N GLU A 116 -12.67 -12.53 11.89
CA GLU A 116 -13.57 -12.57 10.73
C GLU A 116 -12.88 -12.18 9.43
N VAL A 117 -12.00 -11.16 9.47
CA VAL A 117 -11.39 -10.58 8.25
C VAL A 117 -10.06 -11.25 7.89
N ALA A 118 -9.25 -11.62 8.88
CA ALA A 118 -7.92 -12.18 8.64
C ALA A 118 -7.94 -13.44 7.74
N PRO A 119 -8.87 -14.41 7.89
CA PRO A 119 -8.94 -15.56 6.99
C PRO A 119 -9.28 -15.17 5.54
N MET A 120 -10.11 -14.13 5.33
CA MET A 120 -10.51 -13.69 3.98
C MET A 120 -9.30 -13.16 3.19
N ALA A 121 -8.39 -12.49 3.88
CA ALA A 121 -7.15 -11.98 3.28
C ALA A 121 -6.17 -13.07 2.81
N LEU A 122 -6.40 -14.34 3.16
CA LEU A 122 -5.57 -15.49 2.76
C LEU A 122 -6.05 -16.17 1.48
N GLY A 123 -7.18 -15.75 0.91
CA GLY A 123 -7.80 -16.42 -0.25
C GLY A 123 -6.94 -16.46 -1.53
N GLY A 124 -5.92 -15.59 -1.62
CA GLY A 124 -5.03 -15.49 -2.78
C GLY A 124 -3.67 -16.19 -2.63
N VAL A 125 -3.43 -16.95 -1.54
CA VAL A 125 -2.13 -17.59 -1.29
C VAL A 125 -2.24 -19.12 -1.16
N PRO A 126 -1.18 -19.87 -1.48
CA PRO A 126 -1.19 -21.33 -1.40
C PRO A 126 -1.54 -21.82 0.00
N GLU A 127 -2.32 -22.88 0.09
CA GLU A 127 -2.71 -23.51 1.36
C GLU A 127 -1.46 -23.95 2.14
N GLY A 128 -1.41 -23.64 3.44
CA GLY A 128 -0.28 -23.94 4.32
C GLY A 128 0.91 -22.99 4.23
N SER A 129 0.90 -22.00 3.33
CA SER A 129 1.97 -20.99 3.25
C SER A 129 1.90 -19.94 4.37
N VAL A 130 0.79 -19.85 5.08
CA VAL A 130 0.54 -18.85 6.14
C VAL A 130 0.06 -19.52 7.42
N VAL A 131 0.60 -19.09 8.54
CA VAL A 131 0.14 -19.45 9.89
C VAL A 131 -0.57 -18.24 10.48
N LEU A 132 -1.82 -18.41 10.89
CA LEU A 132 -2.64 -17.37 11.51
C LEU A 132 -2.61 -17.53 13.03
N ASP A 133 -2.17 -16.50 13.75
CA ASP A 133 -2.12 -16.41 15.21
C ASP A 133 -2.87 -15.14 15.65
N VAL A 134 -4.19 -15.17 15.53
CA VAL A 134 -5.10 -14.07 15.91
C VAL A 134 -5.94 -14.56 17.10
N PRO A 135 -5.61 -14.09 18.33
CA PRO A 135 -6.37 -14.49 19.52
C PRO A 135 -7.82 -13.96 19.50
N GLU A 136 -8.79 -14.82 19.81
CA GLU A 136 -10.21 -14.48 19.96
C GLU A 136 -10.47 -13.43 21.07
N THR A 137 -9.48 -13.19 21.95
CA THR A 137 -9.59 -12.24 23.07
C THR A 137 -9.19 -10.81 22.70
N LEU A 138 -8.87 -10.56 21.44
CA LEU A 138 -8.54 -9.20 20.96
C LEU A 138 -9.78 -8.31 21.03
N PRO A 139 -9.62 -7.01 21.33
CA PRO A 139 -10.71 -6.07 21.16
C PRO A 139 -11.05 -5.93 19.65
N MET A 140 -12.32 -5.68 19.36
CA MET A 140 -12.75 -5.27 18.03
C MET A 140 -11.96 -4.07 17.56
N VAL A 141 -11.84 -3.87 16.26
CA VAL A 141 -11.16 -2.74 15.63
C VAL A 141 -12.13 -1.86 14.83
N ASP A 142 -11.90 -0.55 14.87
CA ASP A 142 -12.66 0.44 14.10
C ASP A 142 -12.10 0.54 12.68
N VAL A 143 -12.64 -0.22 11.73
CA VAL A 143 -12.13 -0.32 10.35
C VAL A 143 -13.24 -0.45 9.30
N ASP A 144 -12.89 -0.25 8.05
CA ASP A 144 -13.66 -0.73 6.91
C ASP A 144 -13.19 -2.15 6.57
N PRO A 145 -14.06 -3.17 6.67
CA PRO A 145 -13.66 -4.56 6.49
C PRO A 145 -13.10 -4.85 5.09
N GLY A 146 -13.66 -4.24 4.04
CA GLY A 146 -13.18 -4.44 2.68
C GLY A 146 -11.82 -3.80 2.42
N LEU A 147 -11.55 -2.63 3.01
CA LEU A 147 -10.22 -2.00 2.92
C LEU A 147 -9.18 -2.75 3.76
N LEU A 148 -9.57 -3.28 4.94
CA LEU A 148 -8.70 -4.07 5.78
C LEU A 148 -8.33 -5.39 5.10
N GLU A 149 -9.31 -6.14 4.58
CA GLU A 149 -9.10 -7.37 3.83
C GLU A 149 -8.08 -7.16 2.71
N ARG A 150 -8.26 -6.13 1.89
CA ARG A 150 -7.37 -5.82 0.77
C ARG A 150 -5.99 -5.36 1.22
N ALA A 151 -5.90 -4.58 2.31
CA ALA A 151 -4.62 -4.20 2.89
C ALA A 151 -3.86 -5.44 3.36
N MET A 152 -4.51 -6.33 4.13
CA MET A 152 -3.91 -7.56 4.62
C MET A 152 -3.52 -8.52 3.49
N ALA A 153 -4.37 -8.70 2.47
CA ALA A 153 -4.06 -9.52 1.30
C ALA A 153 -2.78 -9.05 0.60
N ASN A 154 -2.64 -7.75 0.35
CA ASN A 154 -1.42 -7.17 -0.23
C ASN A 154 -0.16 -7.43 0.64
N LEU A 155 -0.29 -7.39 1.96
CA LEU A 155 0.82 -7.67 2.88
C LEU A 155 1.20 -9.16 2.87
N VAL A 156 0.20 -10.04 2.96
CA VAL A 156 0.39 -11.49 2.99
C VAL A 156 0.96 -12.02 1.68
N GLU A 157 0.40 -11.62 0.54
CA GLU A 157 0.92 -11.98 -0.78
C GLU A 157 2.37 -11.53 -0.96
N ASN A 158 2.70 -10.30 -0.51
CA ASN A 158 4.05 -9.80 -0.55
C ASN A 158 4.98 -10.66 0.32
N ALA A 159 4.57 -11.01 1.54
CA ALA A 159 5.34 -11.82 2.46
C ALA A 159 5.58 -13.24 1.92
N VAL A 160 4.55 -13.90 1.39
CA VAL A 160 4.65 -15.24 0.76
C VAL A 160 5.59 -15.21 -0.45
N LYS A 161 5.47 -14.21 -1.29
CA LYS A 161 6.28 -14.05 -2.50
C LYS A 161 7.77 -13.91 -2.22
N TYR A 162 8.17 -13.24 -1.13
CA TYR A 162 9.57 -13.01 -0.78
C TYR A 162 10.12 -14.02 0.22
N SER A 163 9.28 -14.83 0.85
CA SER A 163 9.70 -15.94 1.71
C SER A 163 10.30 -17.09 0.90
N PRO A 164 11.26 -17.85 1.45
CA PRO A 164 11.66 -19.13 0.91
C PRO A 164 10.47 -20.11 0.82
N PRO A 165 10.44 -21.03 -0.15
CA PRO A 165 9.31 -21.95 -0.36
C PRO A 165 8.99 -22.87 0.83
N ASP A 166 9.98 -23.10 1.69
CA ASP A 166 9.91 -23.95 2.89
C ASP A 166 9.59 -23.17 4.17
N ALA A 167 9.43 -21.85 4.09
CA ALA A 167 9.16 -20.97 5.22
C ALA A 167 7.72 -20.44 5.17
N SER A 168 6.93 -20.73 6.22
CA SER A 168 5.60 -20.14 6.36
C SER A 168 5.67 -18.68 6.84
N VAL A 169 4.78 -17.86 6.32
CA VAL A 169 4.52 -16.49 6.80
C VAL A 169 3.67 -16.58 8.06
N LEU A 170 3.99 -15.79 9.07
CA LEU A 170 3.18 -15.68 10.29
C LEU A 170 2.36 -14.38 10.23
N VAL A 171 1.05 -14.49 10.40
CA VAL A 171 0.15 -13.36 10.64
C VAL A 171 -0.29 -13.44 12.09
N ALA A 172 0.23 -12.54 12.92
CA ALA A 172 -0.07 -12.47 14.36
C ALA A 172 -0.72 -11.14 14.70
N ALA A 173 -1.61 -11.15 15.70
CA ALA A 173 -2.21 -9.93 16.20
C ALA A 173 -2.10 -9.82 17.72
N SER A 174 -1.92 -8.60 18.23
CA SER A 174 -1.80 -8.31 19.64
C SER A 174 -2.33 -6.93 20.00
N THR A 175 -2.72 -6.74 21.27
CA THR A 175 -3.16 -5.44 21.77
C THR A 175 -1.98 -4.61 22.26
N LEU A 176 -1.94 -3.33 21.88
CA LEU A 176 -0.96 -2.35 22.33
C LEU A 176 -1.69 -1.08 22.82
N GLY A 177 -2.00 -1.02 24.11
CA GLY A 177 -2.76 0.09 24.68
C GLY A 177 -4.17 0.19 24.11
N ASP A 178 -4.47 1.31 23.44
CA ASP A 178 -5.74 1.58 22.74
C ASP A 178 -5.74 1.17 21.26
N ARG A 179 -4.75 0.36 20.85
CA ARG A 179 -4.55 -0.09 19.48
C ARG A 179 -4.39 -1.60 19.40
N VAL A 180 -4.63 -2.13 18.21
CA VAL A 180 -4.33 -3.51 17.84
C VAL A 180 -3.27 -3.47 16.76
N GLU A 181 -2.20 -4.23 16.95
CA GLU A 181 -1.16 -4.44 15.95
C GLU A 181 -1.36 -5.79 15.25
N VAL A 182 -1.42 -5.77 13.93
CA VAL A 182 -1.35 -6.96 13.08
C VAL A 182 0.04 -7.00 12.47
N ARG A 183 0.75 -8.09 12.69
CA ARG A 183 2.13 -8.30 12.23
C ARG A 183 2.15 -9.40 11.19
N VAL A 184 2.56 -9.06 9.98
CA VAL A 184 2.82 -10.03 8.90
C VAL A 184 4.31 -10.23 8.82
N VAL A 185 4.78 -11.41 9.22
CA VAL A 185 6.19 -11.73 9.43
C VAL A 185 6.66 -12.69 8.34
N ASP A 186 7.59 -12.24 7.51
CA ASP A 186 8.25 -13.07 6.49
C ASP A 186 9.66 -13.51 6.91
N ARG A 187 10.22 -14.44 6.15
CA ARG A 187 11.59 -14.96 6.28
C ARG A 187 12.42 -14.68 5.01
N GLY A 188 12.04 -13.66 4.27
CA GLY A 188 12.72 -13.24 3.06
C GLY A 188 14.08 -12.59 3.30
N PRO A 189 14.64 -11.91 2.27
CA PRO A 189 15.94 -11.25 2.37
C PRO A 189 15.94 -10.01 3.27
N GLY A 190 14.76 -9.53 3.70
CA GLY A 190 14.62 -8.26 4.42
C GLY A 190 14.85 -7.04 3.53
N VAL A 191 14.86 -5.86 4.15
CA VAL A 191 15.03 -4.57 3.47
C VAL A 191 15.97 -3.70 4.30
N PRO A 192 17.01 -3.05 3.71
CA PRO A 192 17.87 -2.12 4.43
C PRO A 192 17.09 -0.95 5.06
N ASP A 193 17.55 -0.44 6.19
CA ASP A 193 16.86 0.62 6.94
C ASP A 193 16.55 1.84 6.09
N GLU A 194 17.48 2.25 5.21
CA GLU A 194 17.32 3.41 4.34
C GLU A 194 16.23 3.21 3.26
N ALA A 195 15.80 1.97 3.06
CA ALA A 195 14.79 1.62 2.05
C ALA A 195 13.42 1.31 2.65
N LYS A 196 13.28 1.14 3.98
CA LYS A 196 12.03 0.74 4.65
C LYS A 196 10.88 1.71 4.40
N ASP A 197 11.12 3.02 4.38
CA ASP A 197 10.08 3.99 4.02
C ASP A 197 9.77 3.99 2.52
N ARG A 198 10.80 3.73 1.69
CA ARG A 198 10.67 3.78 0.23
C ARG A 198 9.92 2.60 -0.37
N ILE A 199 9.87 1.44 0.31
CA ILE A 199 9.10 0.28 -0.18
C ILE A 199 7.60 0.55 -0.26
N PHE A 200 7.10 1.57 0.45
CA PHE A 200 5.71 2.01 0.40
C PHE A 200 5.44 3.07 -0.68
N GLU A 201 6.48 3.57 -1.36
CA GLU A 201 6.29 4.45 -2.49
C GLU A 201 5.74 3.63 -3.68
N PRO A 202 4.75 4.15 -4.42
CA PRO A 202 4.23 3.46 -5.57
C PRO A 202 5.33 3.13 -6.58
N PHE A 203 5.27 1.91 -7.15
CA PHE A 203 6.19 1.42 -8.18
C PHE A 203 7.65 1.21 -7.74
N GLN A 204 7.91 1.24 -6.44
CA GLN A 204 9.23 0.88 -5.91
C GLN A 204 9.40 -0.65 -5.94
N ARG A 205 10.56 -1.08 -6.43
CA ARG A 205 11.00 -2.48 -6.40
C ARG A 205 12.38 -2.49 -5.75
N HIS A 206 12.57 -3.29 -4.72
CA HIS A 206 13.85 -3.40 -4.03
C HIS A 206 14.49 -4.75 -4.34
N GLY A 207 15.81 -4.74 -4.66
CA GLY A 207 16.59 -5.95 -4.95
C GLY A 207 16.31 -6.61 -6.31
N ASP A 208 16.91 -7.79 -6.51
CA ASP A 208 16.67 -8.67 -7.66
C ASP A 208 15.33 -9.40 -7.47
N ALA A 209 14.23 -8.65 -7.51
CA ALA A 209 12.90 -9.26 -7.44
C ALA A 209 12.74 -10.28 -8.59
N PRO A 210 12.15 -11.48 -8.35
CA PRO A 210 11.91 -12.47 -9.37
C PRO A 210 11.22 -11.85 -10.60
N ARG A 211 11.60 -12.27 -11.81
CA ARG A 211 10.93 -11.81 -13.03
C ARG A 211 9.45 -12.12 -12.92
N GLY A 212 8.62 -11.10 -13.00
CA GLY A 212 7.18 -11.25 -12.82
C GLY A 212 6.63 -10.75 -11.46
N ALA A 213 7.45 -10.16 -10.62
CA ALA A 213 7.10 -9.80 -9.24
C ALA A 213 6.10 -8.63 -9.06
N GLY A 214 5.32 -8.25 -10.07
CA GLY A 214 4.27 -7.22 -9.99
C GLY A 214 4.77 -5.77 -10.05
N VAL A 215 3.84 -4.82 -10.21
CA VAL A 215 4.08 -3.40 -10.48
C VAL A 215 4.66 -2.62 -9.29
N GLY A 216 4.70 -3.20 -8.07
CA GLY A 216 5.13 -2.49 -6.86
C GLY A 216 4.08 -1.52 -6.33
N LEU A 217 2.80 -1.87 -6.46
CA LEU A 217 1.67 -1.06 -5.95
C LEU A 217 1.10 -1.60 -4.63
N GLY A 218 1.20 -2.90 -4.36
CA GLY A 218 0.50 -3.55 -3.24
C GLY A 218 0.81 -2.91 -1.89
N LEU A 219 2.09 -2.68 -1.56
CA LEU A 219 2.46 -2.04 -0.29
C LEU A 219 2.02 -0.58 -0.20
N ALA A 220 2.06 0.16 -1.31
CA ALA A 220 1.56 1.54 -1.36
C ALA A 220 0.04 1.60 -1.14
N VAL A 221 -0.72 0.66 -1.73
CA VAL A 221 -2.16 0.52 -1.53
C VAL A 221 -2.48 0.12 -0.09
N ALA A 222 -1.77 -0.87 0.46
CA ALA A 222 -1.94 -1.31 1.85
C ALA A 222 -1.72 -0.16 2.84
N ARG A 223 -0.67 0.64 2.66
CA ARG A 223 -0.40 1.82 3.49
C ARG A 223 -1.49 2.88 3.34
N GLY A 224 -1.90 3.18 2.11
CA GLY A 224 -2.96 4.14 1.85
C GLY A 224 -4.31 3.73 2.47
N PHE A 225 -4.65 2.45 2.44
CA PHE A 225 -5.85 1.93 3.11
C PHE A 225 -5.74 1.98 4.63
N ALA A 226 -4.58 1.63 5.21
CA ALA A 226 -4.33 1.77 6.63
C ALA A 226 -4.52 3.23 7.09
N GLU A 227 -3.92 4.19 6.38
CA GLU A 227 -4.03 5.62 6.65
C GLU A 227 -5.47 6.14 6.48
N ALA A 228 -6.19 5.68 5.44
CA ALA A 228 -7.60 6.04 5.23
C ALA A 228 -8.50 5.58 6.39
N MET A 229 -8.19 4.44 7.02
CA MET A 229 -8.87 3.93 8.20
C MET A 229 -8.37 4.55 9.52
N GLY A 230 -7.42 5.51 9.48
CA GLY A 230 -6.83 6.15 10.67
C GLY A 230 -5.81 5.28 11.40
N GLY A 231 -5.33 4.22 10.76
CA GLY A 231 -4.23 3.36 11.20
C GLY A 231 -2.89 3.79 10.63
N THR A 232 -1.87 2.96 10.86
CA THR A 232 -0.51 3.13 10.29
C THR A 232 0.05 1.79 9.81
N LEU A 233 0.94 1.83 8.81
CA LEU A 233 1.67 0.66 8.33
C LEU A 233 3.17 0.98 8.32
N ASN A 234 3.95 0.16 9.01
CA ASN A 234 5.39 0.29 9.14
C ASN A 234 6.10 -1.03 8.82
N ALA A 235 7.40 -0.96 8.56
CA ALA A 235 8.25 -2.10 8.28
C ALA A 235 9.35 -2.22 9.35
N GLU A 236 9.51 -3.42 9.92
CA GLU A 236 10.52 -3.76 10.91
C GLU A 236 11.34 -4.97 10.44
N ASP A 237 12.55 -5.14 11.01
CA ASP A 237 13.33 -6.34 10.74
C ASP A 237 12.74 -7.54 11.47
N THR A 238 12.68 -8.68 10.79
CA THR A 238 12.35 -9.94 11.43
C THR A 238 13.59 -10.50 12.14
N PRO A 239 13.54 -10.82 13.44
CA PRO A 239 14.64 -11.49 14.13
C PRO A 239 15.03 -12.79 13.43
N GLY A 240 16.30 -12.89 13.02
CA GLY A 240 16.81 -14.05 12.28
C GLY A 240 16.73 -13.91 10.75
N GLY A 241 16.28 -12.76 10.25
CA GLY A 241 16.16 -12.44 8.82
C GLY A 241 14.73 -12.41 8.33
N GLY A 242 14.45 -11.52 7.38
CA GLY A 242 13.13 -11.24 6.84
C GLY A 242 12.63 -9.83 7.14
N LEU A 243 11.39 -9.57 6.79
CA LEU A 243 10.70 -8.32 7.03
C LEU A 243 9.39 -8.57 7.79
N THR A 244 9.09 -7.69 8.75
CA THR A 244 7.82 -7.69 9.47
C THR A 244 7.05 -6.43 9.11
N MET A 245 5.88 -6.59 8.47
CA MET A 245 4.94 -5.50 8.28
C MET A 245 4.07 -5.35 9.49
N VAL A 246 4.00 -4.16 10.07
CA VAL A 246 3.23 -3.83 11.29
C VAL A 246 2.10 -2.89 10.92
N LEU A 247 0.90 -3.43 10.86
CA LEU A 247 -0.33 -2.68 10.65
C LEU A 247 -0.93 -2.36 12.02
N THR A 248 -1.04 -1.07 12.36
CA THR A 248 -1.58 -0.61 13.64
C THR A 248 -2.97 -0.01 13.40
N LEU A 249 -3.98 -0.56 14.08
CA LEU A 249 -5.37 -0.17 13.97
C LEU A 249 -5.88 0.37 15.30
N ARG A 250 -6.96 1.13 15.31
CA ARG A 250 -7.62 1.58 16.53
C ARG A 250 -8.48 0.46 17.10
N ALA A 251 -8.35 0.19 18.41
CA ALA A 251 -9.29 -0.68 19.11
C ALA A 251 -10.65 0.02 19.26
N ALA A 252 -11.75 -0.71 19.03
CA ALA A 252 -13.10 -0.20 19.20
C ALA A 252 -13.36 0.20 20.65
N GLY A 253 -14.23 1.20 20.87
CA GLY A 253 -14.54 1.71 22.19
C GLY A 253 -13.52 2.68 22.80
N THR A 254 -12.40 2.92 22.12
CA THR A 254 -11.33 3.87 22.56
C THR A 254 -11.45 5.24 21.88
N ARG A 255 -12.66 5.64 21.51
CA ARG A 255 -12.89 6.95 20.89
C ARG A 255 -12.35 8.05 21.83
N PRO A 256 -11.43 8.91 21.41
CA PRO A 256 -11.03 10.04 22.25
C PRO A 256 -12.28 10.85 22.56
N GLU A 257 -12.53 11.11 23.84
CA GLU A 257 -13.56 12.09 24.23
C GLU A 257 -13.31 13.37 23.41
N PRO A 258 -14.34 13.92 22.77
CA PRO A 258 -14.17 15.18 22.06
C PRO A 258 -13.61 16.18 23.07
N VAL A 259 -12.41 16.70 22.78
CA VAL A 259 -11.84 17.83 23.56
C VAL A 259 -12.83 18.97 23.35
N LEU A 260 -13.71 19.16 24.34
CA LEU A 260 -14.58 20.33 24.39
C LEU A 260 -13.63 21.53 24.35
N PRO A 261 -13.85 22.50 23.44
CA PRO A 261 -13.07 23.72 23.46
C PRO A 261 -13.17 24.31 24.87
N ALA A 262 -12.00 24.63 25.44
CA ALA A 262 -11.93 25.23 26.76
C ALA A 262 -12.91 26.42 26.79
N GLU A 263 -13.88 26.37 27.73
CA GLU A 263 -14.80 27.51 27.94
C GLU A 263 -13.95 28.73 28.14
N GLU A 264 -14.09 29.72 27.26
CA GLU A 264 -13.50 31.04 27.47
C GLU A 264 -14.01 31.57 28.81
N PRO A 265 -13.15 32.00 29.72
CA PRO A 265 -13.59 32.56 30.98
C PRO A 265 -14.50 33.78 30.70
N LEU A 266 -15.75 33.67 31.16
CA LEU A 266 -16.71 34.74 31.10
C LEU A 266 -16.06 36.04 31.66
N ALA A 267 -15.94 37.04 30.80
CA ALA A 267 -15.47 38.34 31.21
C ALA A 267 -16.35 38.88 32.37
N GLU A 268 -15.71 39.14 33.52
CA GLU A 268 -16.40 39.77 34.65
C GLU A 268 -16.99 41.11 34.22
N PRO A 269 -18.25 41.42 34.58
CA PRO A 269 -18.81 42.74 34.26
C PRO A 269 -18.12 43.83 35.09
N GLU A 270 -17.56 44.80 34.38
CA GLU A 270 -17.01 46.02 35.00
C GLU A 270 -18.02 46.64 35.94
N ARG A 271 -17.72 46.67 37.24
CA ARG A 271 -18.47 47.45 38.24
C ARG A 271 -18.25 48.94 37.94
N GLN A 272 -19.27 49.56 37.38
CA GLN A 272 -19.33 51.05 37.34
C GLN A 272 -19.44 51.56 38.77
N ALA A 273 -18.39 52.26 39.24
CA ALA A 273 -18.42 53.05 40.46
C ALA A 273 -19.06 54.42 40.17
N SER A 274 -20.13 54.72 40.89
CA SER A 274 -20.73 56.06 41.00
C SER A 274 -19.90 56.98 41.91
#